data_5ce2b6a90597f541972129b3ddea7751
#
_entry.id   5ce2b6a90597f541972129b3ddea7751
#
_cell.length_a   1.000
_cell.length_b   1.000
_cell.length_c   1.000
_cell.angle_alpha   90.00
_cell.angle_beta   90.00
_cell.angle_gamma   90.00
#
_symmetry.space_group_name_H-M   'P 1'
#
loop_
_entity.id
_entity.type
_entity.pdbx_description
1 polymer ?
#
loop_
_entity_poly.entity_id
_entity_poly.type
_entity_poly.pdbx_seq_one_letter_code
_entity_poly.pdbx_strand_id
1 'polypeptide(L)'
;MQLRWTVDAVSDLAAIKDYIEADNPEAARKTASRILAQAESLLPHQAKGRLGRVLNTRESVISDLPYIIIYRVKDDQLEILRVLHTSRKYP
;
A
#
# COMPACT_ATOMS: atom_id res chain seq x y z
N MET A 1 9.80 -10.66 11.74
CA MET A 1 8.49 -10.24 11.17
C MET A 1 8.54 -10.35 9.66
N GLN A 2 7.48 -10.84 9.06
CA GLN A 2 7.36 -11.01 7.61
C GLN A 2 6.35 -10.06 7.03
N LEU A 3 6.59 -9.61 5.80
CA LEU A 3 5.66 -8.81 5.03
C LEU A 3 4.73 -9.75 4.26
N ARG A 4 3.43 -9.52 4.37
CA ARG A 4 2.42 -10.31 3.67
C ARG A 4 1.45 -9.39 2.95
N TRP A 5 1.21 -9.68 1.67
CA TRP A 5 0.21 -8.98 0.88
C TRP A 5 -1.07 -9.79 0.82
N THR A 6 -2.19 -9.17 1.18
CA THR A 6 -3.49 -9.81 1.02
C THR A 6 -3.88 -9.89 -0.46
N VAL A 7 -4.83 -10.74 -0.77
CA VAL A 7 -5.36 -10.85 -2.14
C VAL A 7 -5.90 -9.49 -2.61
N ASP A 8 -6.61 -8.78 -1.73
CA ASP A 8 -7.15 -7.47 -2.08
C ASP A 8 -6.05 -6.45 -2.38
N ALA A 9 -4.98 -6.46 -1.61
CA ALA A 9 -3.86 -5.54 -1.83
C ALA A 9 -3.13 -5.84 -3.13
N VAL A 10 -2.92 -7.11 -3.45
CA VAL A 10 -2.33 -7.52 -4.74
C VAL A 10 -3.21 -7.07 -5.89
N SER A 11 -4.52 -7.26 -5.75
CA SER A 11 -5.49 -6.83 -6.77
C SER A 11 -5.47 -5.32 -6.96
N ASP A 12 -5.40 -4.56 -5.85
CA ASP A 12 -5.29 -3.10 -5.91
C ASP A 12 -4.05 -2.66 -6.69
N LEU A 13 -2.91 -3.26 -6.37
CA LEU A 13 -1.65 -2.91 -7.04
C LEU A 13 -1.70 -3.21 -8.52
N ALA A 14 -2.24 -4.38 -8.89
CA ALA A 14 -2.39 -4.78 -10.29
C ALA A 14 -3.31 -3.80 -11.04
N ALA A 15 -4.43 -3.39 -10.43
CA ALA A 15 -5.35 -2.46 -11.04
C ALA A 15 -4.71 -1.07 -11.25
N ILE A 16 -3.93 -0.59 -10.28
CA ILE A 16 -3.20 0.68 -10.39
C ILE A 16 -2.22 0.60 -11.55
N LYS A 17 -1.44 -0.47 -11.62
CA LYS A 17 -0.46 -0.67 -12.67
C LYS A 17 -1.12 -0.70 -14.05
N ASP A 18 -2.19 -1.48 -14.18
CA ASP A 18 -2.91 -1.62 -15.45
C ASP A 18 -3.48 -0.29 -15.93
N TYR A 19 -4.05 0.49 -15.01
CA TYR A 19 -4.61 1.79 -15.33
C TYR A 19 -3.56 2.75 -15.90
N ILE A 20 -2.39 2.81 -15.27
CA ILE A 20 -1.31 3.70 -15.71
C ILE A 20 -0.67 3.17 -16.99
N GLU A 21 -0.52 1.85 -17.12
CA GLU A 21 0.14 1.21 -18.25
C GLU A 21 -0.54 1.51 -19.58
N ALA A 22 -1.86 1.73 -19.56
CA ALA A 22 -2.62 2.07 -20.78
C ALA A 22 -2.05 3.31 -21.47
N ASP A 23 -1.54 4.29 -20.70
CA ASP A 23 -0.99 5.53 -21.23
C ASP A 23 0.54 5.57 -21.19
N ASN A 24 1.16 4.94 -20.17
CA ASN A 24 2.59 5.08 -19.94
C ASN A 24 3.13 3.85 -19.20
N PRO A 25 3.65 2.84 -19.94
CA PRO A 25 4.18 1.63 -19.33
C PRO A 25 5.33 1.87 -18.36
N GLU A 26 6.21 2.83 -18.65
CA GLU A 26 7.33 3.13 -17.75
C GLU A 26 6.85 3.72 -16.44
N ALA A 27 5.90 4.65 -16.48
CA ALA A 27 5.31 5.22 -15.28
C ALA A 27 4.61 4.14 -14.45
N ALA A 28 3.97 3.16 -15.09
CA ALA A 28 3.33 2.05 -14.41
C ALA A 28 4.34 1.23 -13.60
N ARG A 29 5.50 0.90 -14.20
CA ARG A 29 6.55 0.17 -13.51
C ARG A 29 7.12 0.95 -12.34
N LYS A 30 7.39 2.25 -12.54
CA LYS A 30 7.94 3.11 -11.49
C LYS A 30 6.97 3.23 -10.31
N THR A 31 5.68 3.41 -10.61
CA THR A 31 4.65 3.52 -9.57
C THR A 31 4.55 2.22 -8.78
N ALA A 32 4.50 1.07 -9.43
CA ALA A 32 4.44 -0.22 -8.74
C ALA A 32 5.67 -0.44 -7.87
N SER A 33 6.88 -0.15 -8.40
CA SER A 33 8.12 -0.29 -7.64
C SER A 33 8.15 0.63 -6.42
N ARG A 34 7.64 1.85 -6.56
CA ARG A 34 7.59 2.81 -5.44
C ARG A 34 6.64 2.35 -4.35
N ILE A 35 5.48 1.80 -4.72
CA ILE A 35 4.53 1.27 -3.76
C ILE A 35 5.13 0.08 -3.01
N LEU A 36 5.77 -0.84 -3.73
CA LEU A 36 6.43 -2.00 -3.12
C LEU A 36 7.53 -1.56 -2.14
N ALA A 37 8.35 -0.58 -2.53
CA ALA A 37 9.39 -0.05 -1.66
C ALA A 37 8.82 0.59 -0.40
N GLN A 38 7.72 1.32 -0.52
CA GLN A 38 7.06 1.92 0.64
C GLN A 38 6.57 0.84 1.61
N ALA A 39 5.95 -0.23 1.10
CA ALA A 39 5.48 -1.32 1.93
C ALA A 39 6.64 -1.97 2.69
N GLU A 40 7.74 -2.25 2.01
CA GLU A 40 8.91 -2.86 2.66
C GLU A 40 9.54 -1.95 3.70
N SER A 41 9.49 -0.65 3.50
CA SER A 41 10.03 0.32 4.45
C SER A 41 9.30 0.31 5.80
N LEU A 42 8.11 -0.28 5.86
CA LEU A 42 7.34 -0.36 7.10
C LEU A 42 7.83 -1.47 8.03
N LEU A 43 8.56 -2.47 7.53
CA LEU A 43 9.02 -3.59 8.34
C LEU A 43 9.85 -3.15 9.56
N PRO A 44 10.88 -2.30 9.41
CA PRO A 44 11.65 -1.84 10.56
C PRO A 44 10.93 -0.76 11.37
N HIS A 45 9.82 -0.21 10.87
CA HIS A 45 9.12 0.93 11.48
C HIS A 45 7.60 0.73 11.41
N GLN A 46 7.09 -0.30 12.09
CA GLN A 46 5.68 -0.69 11.97
C GLN A 46 4.71 0.37 12.46
N ALA A 47 5.12 1.22 13.39
CA ALA A 47 4.28 2.30 13.92
C ALA A 47 4.41 3.60 13.12
N LYS A 48 5.12 3.58 11.98
CA LYS A 48 5.36 4.77 11.16
C LYS A 48 4.08 5.36 10.58
N GLY A 49 3.13 4.51 10.20
CA GLY A 49 1.85 4.96 9.68
C GLY A 49 0.97 5.55 10.76
N ARG A 50 0.09 6.48 10.37
CA ARG A 50 -0.92 7.03 11.27
C ARG A 50 -1.98 5.96 11.58
N LEU A 51 -2.69 6.13 12.70
CA LEU A 51 -3.80 5.23 13.03
C LEU A 51 -4.86 5.28 11.93
N GLY A 52 -5.30 4.11 11.51
CA GLY A 52 -6.29 3.97 10.46
C GLY A 52 -7.71 4.19 10.98
N ARG A 53 -8.63 4.42 10.04
CA ARG A 53 -10.06 4.60 10.34
C ARG A 53 -10.70 3.31 10.83
N VAL A 54 -10.18 2.17 10.38
CA VAL A 54 -10.61 0.86 10.85
C VAL A 54 -9.73 0.48 12.03
N LEU A 55 -10.36 -0.05 13.08
CA LEU A 55 -9.67 -0.45 14.31
C LEU A 55 -8.52 -1.40 14.01
N ASN A 56 -7.39 -1.19 14.69
CA ASN A 56 -6.18 -2.00 14.56
C ASN A 56 -5.50 -1.91 13.20
N THR A 57 -5.84 -0.91 12.39
CA THR A 57 -5.13 -0.64 11.14
C THR A 57 -4.33 0.64 11.22
N ARG A 58 -3.38 0.76 10.30
CA ARG A 58 -2.60 1.98 10.09
C ARG A 58 -2.62 2.35 8.62
N GLU A 59 -2.37 3.62 8.35
CA GLU A 59 -2.34 4.17 7.00
C GLU A 59 -0.99 4.81 6.76
N SER A 60 -0.29 4.38 5.71
CA SER A 60 0.97 4.97 5.30
C SER A 60 0.77 5.73 4.00
N VAL A 61 0.83 7.05 4.08
CA VAL A 61 0.71 7.93 2.91
C VAL A 61 2.04 7.90 2.15
N ILE A 62 1.97 7.70 0.84
CA ILE A 62 3.15 7.77 -0.02
C ILE A 62 3.29 9.22 -0.46
N SER A 63 4.38 9.88 -0.03
CA SER A 63 4.52 11.34 -0.16
C SER A 63 4.60 11.83 -1.61
N ASP A 64 5.11 11.01 -2.52
CA ASP A 64 5.31 11.38 -3.92
C ASP A 64 4.30 10.75 -4.89
N LEU A 65 3.30 10.07 -4.36
CA LEU A 65 2.24 9.43 -5.15
C LEU A 65 0.89 9.62 -4.47
N PRO A 66 -0.20 9.62 -5.24
CA PRO A 66 -1.54 9.80 -4.67
C PRO A 66 -2.12 8.49 -4.13
N TYR A 67 -1.33 7.72 -3.38
CA TYR A 67 -1.76 6.43 -2.84
C TYR A 67 -1.47 6.32 -1.36
N ILE A 68 -2.30 5.54 -0.68
CA ILE A 68 -2.20 5.21 0.74
C ILE A 68 -2.14 3.70 0.86
N ILE A 69 -1.21 3.21 1.69
CA ILE A 69 -1.14 1.80 2.05
C ILE A 69 -1.87 1.61 3.38
N ILE A 70 -2.88 0.74 3.38
CA ILE A 70 -3.58 0.33 4.60
C ILE A 70 -2.95 -0.97 5.05
N TYR A 71 -2.47 -1.03 6.30
CA TYR A 71 -1.79 -2.20 6.81
C TYR A 71 -2.10 -2.44 8.28
N ARG A 72 -1.74 -3.62 8.77
CA ARG A 72 -1.80 -3.96 10.20
C ARG A 72 -0.67 -4.91 10.56
N VAL A 73 -0.36 -4.97 11.85
CA VAL A 73 0.57 -5.97 12.38
C VAL A 73 -0.25 -6.97 13.17
N LYS A 74 -0.12 -8.26 12.82
CA LYS A 74 -0.83 -9.34 13.47
C LYS A 74 -0.03 -10.62 13.35
N ASP A 75 0.09 -11.37 14.46
CA ASP A 75 0.76 -12.66 14.49
C ASP A 75 2.18 -12.61 13.92
N ASP A 76 2.93 -11.59 14.31
CA ASP A 76 4.31 -11.34 13.87
C ASP A 76 4.42 -11.16 12.35
N GLN A 77 3.36 -10.69 11.72
CA GLN A 77 3.35 -10.36 10.29
C GLN A 77 2.87 -8.92 10.10
N LEU A 78 3.48 -8.23 9.14
CA LEU A 78 2.96 -6.95 8.66
C LEU A 78 2.14 -7.26 7.41
N GLU A 79 0.83 -7.08 7.52
CA GLU A 79 -0.10 -7.37 6.42
C GLU A 79 -0.47 -6.10 5.69
N ILE A 80 -0.22 -6.07 4.38
CA ILE A 80 -0.73 -5.01 3.51
C ILE A 80 -2.16 -5.39 3.15
N LEU A 81 -3.11 -4.59 3.62
CA LEU A 81 -4.54 -4.90 3.47
C LEU A 81 -5.12 -4.30 2.20
N ARG A 82 -4.78 -3.06 1.89
CA ARG A 82 -5.24 -2.35 0.69
C ARG A 82 -4.21 -1.34 0.23
N VAL A 83 -4.26 -1.00 -1.06
CA VAL A 83 -3.55 0.15 -1.63
C VAL A 83 -4.60 0.99 -2.35
N LEU A 84 -4.87 2.19 -1.85
CA LEU A 84 -5.97 3.02 -2.33
C LEU A 84 -5.50 4.40 -2.78
N HIS A 85 -6.18 4.94 -3.78
CA HIS A 85 -5.97 6.33 -4.18
C HIS A 85 -6.42 7.25 -3.04
N THR A 86 -5.69 8.36 -2.83
CA THR A 86 -5.98 9.29 -1.73
C THR A 86 -7.36 9.92 -1.80
N SER A 87 -7.96 10.00 -3.01
CA SER A 87 -9.31 10.52 -3.17
C SER A 87 -10.41 9.53 -2.76
N ARG A 88 -10.04 8.27 -2.55
CA ARG A 88 -10.99 7.21 -2.21
C ARG A 88 -11.22 7.15 -0.71
N LYS A 89 -12.47 7.05 -0.31
CA LYS A 89 -12.80 6.86 1.11
C LYS A 89 -12.59 5.41 1.53
N TYR A 90 -12.02 5.22 2.73
CA TYR A 90 -11.83 3.92 3.35
C TYR A 90 -12.26 4.01 4.82
N PRO A 91 -13.07 3.15 5.34
CA PRO A 91 -13.59 1.95 4.70
C PRO A 91 -14.59 2.23 3.61
#